data_8f23073266400f9b486fa10101d48de8
#
_entry.id   8f23073266400f9b486fa10101d48de8
#
_cell.length_a   1.000
_cell.length_b   1.000
_cell.length_c   1.000
_cell.angle_alpha   90.00
_cell.angle_beta   90.00
_cell.angle_gamma   90.00
#
_symmetry.space_group_name_H-M   'P 1'
#
loop_
_entity.id
_entity.type
_entity.pdbx_description
1 polymer ?
#
loop_
_entity_poly.entity_id
_entity_poly.type
_entity_poly.pdbx_seq_one_letter_code
_entity_poly.pdbx_strand_id
1 'polypeptide(L)'
;MSEKLTAKEYAEKLLYTPEYAADKQADVKEKAAAFAEGYKKFMDSAKTEREAAVVSEQMLLAAGYKAFEPKKVYAPGEKVYFIQENKAVVAATIGQKPYEEGFRLVIAHIDCPRLDLRPNPLYESDHMSYFRTHYYGGVRKYQWATIPLAIHGVFTRADGSSVNFAIGEDENDPVFCITDLLPHLGAEQNERKLSEGIKGEELNVLIGSDTVEEEDVKEAVKLNTLILLNQKYGITERDFTRAEIEVVPAAKARDVGFDRSMIGAYGHDDRVDAYPALLAEIETKDPVHTTICVLTDKEEIGSDGVTGMQSMYVFHFMQLLCHAAGQDDILAFRNSVCLSADVTAAYDPSWASAFEKQNGTYAGRGIAIFKYTGSRGKSSASDANAELVGDITRMLDANNVAWQIGEMGRLDLGGGGTIAKYVANRGIKVLDLGVPVLSMHSPFEVIHKTDLYMAYRTFSVFCQSAD
;
A
#
# COMPACT_ATOMS: atom_id res chain seq x y z
N MET A 1 29.60 44.19 -21.71
CA MET A 1 30.29 43.50 -20.61
C MET A 1 29.21 42.83 -19.78
N SER A 2 29.15 41.52 -19.73
CA SER A 2 28.21 40.84 -18.82
C SER A 2 28.62 41.18 -17.39
N GLU A 3 27.72 41.75 -16.61
CA GLU A 3 27.94 41.94 -15.19
C GLU A 3 28.32 40.61 -14.55
N LYS A 4 29.46 40.58 -13.86
CA LYS A 4 29.87 39.39 -13.10
C LYS A 4 28.94 39.26 -11.92
N LEU A 5 28.19 38.17 -11.84
CA LEU A 5 27.36 37.80 -10.70
C LEU A 5 28.18 37.81 -9.41
N THR A 6 27.62 38.31 -8.33
CA THR A 6 28.17 38.17 -6.98
C THR A 6 28.12 36.72 -6.50
N ALA A 7 28.90 36.41 -5.46
CA ALA A 7 28.87 35.06 -4.87
C ALA A 7 27.45 34.67 -4.35
N LYS A 8 26.67 35.66 -3.87
CA LYS A 8 25.28 35.44 -3.42
C LYS A 8 24.37 35.09 -4.59
N GLU A 9 24.45 35.81 -5.70
CA GLU A 9 23.69 35.54 -6.92
C GLU A 9 24.09 34.20 -7.54
N TYR A 10 25.37 33.82 -7.48
CA TYR A 10 25.80 32.48 -7.85
C TYR A 10 25.23 31.41 -6.92
N ALA A 11 25.19 31.62 -5.60
CA ALA A 11 24.63 30.71 -4.65
C ALA A 11 23.12 30.49 -4.90
N GLU A 12 22.36 31.55 -5.10
CA GLU A 12 20.92 31.50 -5.42
C GLU A 12 20.65 30.77 -6.75
N LYS A 13 21.57 30.89 -7.71
CA LYS A 13 21.43 30.29 -9.04
C LYS A 13 21.89 28.83 -9.10
N LEU A 14 22.91 28.44 -8.33
CA LEU A 14 23.62 27.18 -8.52
C LEU A 14 23.40 26.18 -7.39
N LEU A 15 23.05 26.65 -6.18
CA LEU A 15 22.79 25.75 -5.06
C LEU A 15 21.34 25.27 -5.07
N TYR A 16 21.16 23.96 -4.92
CA TYR A 16 19.84 23.38 -4.71
C TYR A 16 19.42 23.55 -3.24
N THR A 17 18.29 24.20 -3.02
CA THR A 17 17.66 24.31 -1.71
C THR A 17 16.37 23.52 -1.72
N PRO A 18 16.25 22.45 -0.91
CA PRO A 18 15.01 21.71 -0.80
C PRO A 18 13.88 22.59 -0.27
N GLU A 19 12.70 22.51 -0.89
CA GLU A 19 11.52 23.27 -0.52
C GLU A 19 10.49 22.37 0.16
N TYR A 20 9.74 22.93 1.11
CA TYR A 20 8.55 22.26 1.61
C TYR A 20 7.37 22.49 0.66
N ALA A 21 6.49 21.50 0.53
CA ALA A 21 5.28 21.61 -0.31
C ALA A 21 4.43 22.84 0.09
N ALA A 22 4.40 23.15 1.39
CA ALA A 22 3.70 24.31 1.94
C ALA A 22 4.25 25.67 1.47
N ASP A 23 5.51 25.74 1.05
CA ASP A 23 6.16 26.97 0.59
C ASP A 23 5.92 27.20 -0.91
N LYS A 24 5.66 26.15 -1.68
CA LYS A 24 5.35 26.23 -3.12
C LYS A 24 3.95 26.77 -3.42
N GLN A 25 2.96 26.48 -2.57
CA GLN A 25 1.56 26.85 -2.79
C GLN A 25 0.92 27.32 -1.49
N ALA A 26 0.38 28.52 -1.47
CA ALA A 26 -0.19 29.14 -0.26
C ALA A 26 -1.38 28.35 0.33
N ASP A 27 -2.17 27.66 -0.53
CA ASP A 27 -3.39 26.93 -0.16
C ASP A 27 -3.19 25.39 -0.02
N VAL A 28 -1.95 24.91 -0.19
CA VAL A 28 -1.67 23.47 -0.20
C VAL A 28 -2.05 22.78 1.10
N LYS A 29 -1.85 23.44 2.24
CA LYS A 29 -2.21 22.89 3.56
C LYS A 29 -3.71 22.65 3.70
N GLU A 30 -4.52 23.58 3.23
CA GLU A 30 -5.98 23.50 3.26
C GLU A 30 -6.47 22.39 2.32
N LYS A 31 -5.96 22.34 1.10
CA LYS A 31 -6.28 21.29 0.12
C LYS A 31 -5.86 19.91 0.61
N ALA A 32 -4.67 19.78 1.18
CA ALA A 32 -4.18 18.55 1.75
C ALA A 32 -5.02 18.08 2.95
N ALA A 33 -5.44 19.01 3.81
CA ALA A 33 -6.32 18.69 4.92
C ALA A 33 -7.69 18.18 4.45
N ALA A 34 -8.28 18.82 3.44
CA ALA A 34 -9.55 18.38 2.85
C ALA A 34 -9.42 17.01 2.17
N PHE A 35 -8.36 16.79 1.39
CA PHE A 35 -8.06 15.52 0.73
C PHE A 35 -7.88 14.37 1.74
N ALA A 36 -7.18 14.65 2.84
CA ALA A 36 -6.91 13.69 3.91
C ALA A 36 -8.18 13.10 4.55
N GLU A 37 -9.30 13.82 4.56
CA GLU A 37 -10.55 13.29 5.14
C GLU A 37 -11.13 12.12 4.33
N GLY A 38 -11.05 12.18 3.00
CA GLY A 38 -11.39 11.06 2.13
C GLY A 38 -10.45 9.87 2.30
N TYR A 39 -9.16 10.15 2.38
CA TYR A 39 -8.13 9.14 2.59
C TYR A 39 -8.30 8.40 3.93
N LYS A 40 -8.53 9.11 5.04
CA LYS A 40 -8.77 8.46 6.35
C LYS A 40 -9.96 7.50 6.31
N LYS A 41 -11.03 7.87 5.61
CA LYS A 41 -12.19 6.98 5.42
C LYS A 41 -11.83 5.73 4.62
N PHE A 42 -11.03 5.88 3.56
CA PHE A 42 -10.54 4.75 2.79
C PHE A 42 -9.72 3.81 3.68
N MET A 43 -8.76 4.34 4.46
CA MET A 43 -7.93 3.57 5.38
C MET A 43 -8.74 2.78 6.42
N ASP A 44 -9.79 3.40 6.95
CA ASP A 44 -10.67 2.76 7.94
C ASP A 44 -11.56 1.65 7.35
N SER A 45 -11.80 1.68 6.03
CA SER A 45 -12.68 0.74 5.33
C SER A 45 -11.93 -0.32 4.50
N ALA A 46 -10.62 -0.19 4.38
CA ALA A 46 -9.77 -0.97 3.48
C ALA A 46 -8.51 -1.48 4.21
N LYS A 47 -8.69 -2.21 5.32
CA LYS A 47 -7.58 -2.70 6.14
C LYS A 47 -6.89 -3.93 5.57
N THR A 48 -7.57 -4.67 4.70
CA THR A 48 -7.02 -5.81 3.96
C THR A 48 -7.04 -5.54 2.47
N GLU A 49 -6.24 -6.28 1.69
CA GLU A 49 -6.23 -6.15 0.23
C GLU A 49 -7.59 -6.49 -0.40
N ARG A 50 -8.34 -7.44 0.20
CA ARG A 50 -9.71 -7.75 -0.24
C ARG A 50 -10.66 -6.59 -0.04
N GLU A 51 -10.60 -5.95 1.13
CA GLU A 51 -11.43 -4.79 1.43
C GLU A 51 -11.03 -3.60 0.56
N ALA A 52 -9.73 -3.38 0.35
CA ALA A 52 -9.23 -2.34 -0.55
C ALA A 52 -9.72 -2.55 -1.98
N ALA A 53 -9.74 -3.80 -2.48
CA ALA A 53 -10.30 -4.12 -3.79
C ALA A 53 -11.80 -3.84 -3.86
N VAL A 54 -12.58 -4.23 -2.84
CA VAL A 54 -14.03 -3.98 -2.77
C VAL A 54 -14.35 -2.48 -2.72
N VAL A 55 -13.67 -1.72 -1.88
CA VAL A 55 -13.86 -0.27 -1.77
C VAL A 55 -13.48 0.41 -3.07
N SER A 56 -12.38 0.01 -3.69
CA SER A 56 -11.93 0.54 -4.98
C SER A 56 -12.94 0.25 -6.10
N GLU A 57 -13.50 -0.97 -6.15
CA GLU A 57 -14.55 -1.32 -7.11
C GLU A 57 -15.79 -0.45 -6.93
N GLN A 58 -16.23 -0.22 -5.69
CA GLN A 58 -17.37 0.67 -5.39
C GLN A 58 -17.12 2.11 -5.89
N MET A 59 -15.90 2.63 -5.68
CA MET A 59 -15.51 3.95 -6.16
C MET A 59 -15.50 4.02 -7.69
N LEU A 60 -14.98 2.98 -8.38
CA LEU A 60 -14.96 2.88 -9.84
C LEU A 60 -16.38 2.80 -10.42
N LEU A 61 -17.24 1.97 -9.85
CA LEU A 61 -18.65 1.87 -10.27
C LEU A 61 -19.39 3.19 -10.11
N ALA A 62 -19.19 3.88 -8.98
CA ALA A 62 -19.77 5.20 -8.74
C ALA A 62 -19.28 6.27 -9.76
N ALA A 63 -18.07 6.11 -10.29
CA ALA A 63 -17.46 6.94 -11.31
C ALA A 63 -17.81 6.52 -12.76
N GLY A 64 -18.66 5.51 -12.92
CA GLY A 64 -19.17 5.06 -14.23
C GLY A 64 -18.28 4.06 -14.97
N TYR A 65 -17.30 3.45 -14.30
CA TYR A 65 -16.53 2.36 -14.86
C TYR A 65 -17.42 1.14 -15.11
N LYS A 66 -17.09 0.38 -16.16
CA LYS A 66 -17.77 -0.85 -16.53
C LYS A 66 -16.80 -2.02 -16.51
N ALA A 67 -17.32 -3.20 -16.25
CA ALA A 67 -16.49 -4.42 -16.31
C ALA A 67 -15.85 -4.58 -17.69
N PHE A 68 -14.57 -4.95 -17.72
CA PHE A 68 -13.81 -5.16 -18.93
C PHE A 68 -14.34 -6.35 -19.75
N GLU A 69 -14.52 -6.15 -21.05
CA GLU A 69 -14.90 -7.16 -22.04
C GLU A 69 -13.75 -7.44 -23.01
N PRO A 70 -13.06 -8.59 -22.94
CA PRO A 70 -11.76 -8.83 -23.61
C PRO A 70 -11.74 -8.70 -25.13
N LYS A 71 -12.90 -8.80 -25.81
CA LYS A 71 -13.00 -8.73 -27.27
C LYS A 71 -13.63 -7.44 -27.80
N LYS A 72 -13.98 -6.54 -26.88
CA LYS A 72 -14.60 -5.26 -27.24
C LYS A 72 -13.52 -4.27 -27.69
N VAL A 73 -13.81 -3.54 -28.77
CA VAL A 73 -13.07 -2.34 -29.15
C VAL A 73 -13.70 -1.16 -28.39
N TYR A 74 -12.89 -0.48 -27.62
CA TYR A 74 -13.33 0.66 -26.81
C TYR A 74 -13.07 1.97 -27.53
N ALA A 75 -14.00 2.92 -27.36
CA ALA A 75 -13.86 4.29 -27.84
C ALA A 75 -13.11 5.17 -26.82
N PRO A 76 -12.43 6.24 -27.27
CA PRO A 76 -11.83 7.22 -26.37
C PRO A 76 -12.84 7.73 -25.32
N GLY A 77 -12.38 7.85 -24.07
CA GLY A 77 -13.19 8.26 -22.91
C GLY A 77 -13.99 7.14 -22.24
N GLU A 78 -14.08 5.93 -22.81
CA GLU A 78 -14.69 4.80 -22.10
C GLU A 78 -13.82 4.39 -20.91
N LYS A 79 -14.49 4.02 -19.81
CA LYS A 79 -13.89 3.65 -18.53
C LYS A 79 -14.16 2.18 -18.22
N VAL A 80 -13.12 1.40 -17.99
CA VAL A 80 -13.22 -0.04 -17.77
C VAL A 80 -12.39 -0.49 -16.59
N TYR A 81 -12.81 -1.57 -15.94
CA TYR A 81 -12.07 -2.17 -14.83
C TYR A 81 -12.24 -3.69 -14.80
N PHE A 82 -11.34 -4.36 -14.11
CA PHE A 82 -11.55 -5.73 -13.65
C PHE A 82 -10.87 -5.97 -12.30
N ILE A 83 -11.38 -6.97 -11.58
CA ILE A 83 -10.84 -7.40 -10.28
C ILE A 83 -10.16 -8.75 -10.47
N GLN A 84 -8.89 -8.83 -10.08
CA GLN A 84 -8.11 -10.08 -10.14
C GLN A 84 -8.24 -10.81 -8.80
N GLU A 85 -8.93 -11.98 -8.81
CA GLU A 85 -9.08 -12.89 -7.66
C GLU A 85 -9.53 -12.19 -6.36
N ASN A 86 -10.34 -11.14 -6.46
CA ASN A 86 -10.82 -10.30 -5.36
C ASN A 86 -9.73 -9.59 -4.53
N LYS A 87 -8.50 -9.46 -5.04
CA LYS A 87 -7.34 -8.94 -4.30
C LYS A 87 -6.52 -7.90 -5.04
N ALA A 88 -6.72 -7.75 -6.34
CA ALA A 88 -6.07 -6.70 -7.11
C ALA A 88 -7.05 -6.06 -8.08
N VAL A 89 -6.81 -4.81 -8.42
CA VAL A 89 -7.71 -3.96 -9.23
C VAL A 89 -6.94 -3.43 -10.42
N VAL A 90 -7.55 -3.48 -11.61
CA VAL A 90 -7.06 -2.77 -12.79
C VAL A 90 -8.18 -1.90 -13.30
N ALA A 91 -7.93 -0.61 -13.45
CA ALA A 91 -8.85 0.36 -14.01
C ALA A 91 -8.19 1.12 -15.15
N ALA A 92 -8.93 1.45 -16.18
CA ALA A 92 -8.39 2.20 -17.33
C ALA A 92 -9.42 3.18 -17.90
N THR A 93 -8.93 4.35 -18.31
CA THR A 93 -9.65 5.32 -19.13
C THR A 93 -9.02 5.36 -20.52
N ILE A 94 -9.80 5.04 -21.54
CA ILE A 94 -9.31 4.90 -22.92
C ILE A 94 -8.94 6.28 -23.49
N GLY A 95 -7.70 6.37 -24.00
CA GLY A 95 -7.13 7.59 -24.54
C GLY A 95 -7.54 7.90 -25.99
N GLN A 96 -7.13 9.09 -26.43
CA GLN A 96 -7.38 9.58 -27.82
C GLN A 96 -6.41 8.93 -28.81
N LYS A 97 -5.18 8.62 -28.41
CA LYS A 97 -4.14 8.02 -29.23
C LYS A 97 -4.30 6.50 -29.35
N PRO A 98 -3.81 5.90 -30.46
CA PRO A 98 -3.69 4.45 -30.57
C PRO A 98 -2.86 3.86 -29.41
N TYR A 99 -3.17 2.62 -28.98
CA TYR A 99 -2.43 1.92 -27.94
C TYR A 99 -0.94 1.73 -28.28
N GLU A 100 -0.60 1.60 -29.56
CA GLU A 100 0.79 1.52 -30.06
C GLU A 100 1.65 2.73 -29.67
N GLU A 101 1.04 3.89 -29.39
CA GLU A 101 1.72 5.08 -28.87
C GLU A 101 2.00 5.02 -27.35
N GLY A 102 1.62 3.93 -26.71
CA GLY A 102 1.92 3.61 -25.34
C GLY A 102 0.83 4.02 -24.33
N PHE A 103 0.85 3.33 -23.22
CA PHE A 103 -0.02 3.56 -22.06
C PHE A 103 0.67 4.46 -21.02
N ARG A 104 -0.13 5.08 -20.15
CA ARG A 104 0.34 5.73 -18.93
C ARG A 104 -0.14 4.92 -17.73
N LEU A 105 0.79 4.23 -17.06
CA LEU A 105 0.46 3.35 -15.95
C LEU A 105 0.85 4.00 -14.62
N VAL A 106 -0.03 3.90 -13.62
CA VAL A 106 0.31 4.12 -12.21
C VAL A 106 0.00 2.83 -11.47
N ILE A 107 1.00 2.27 -10.82
CA ILE A 107 0.88 1.00 -10.12
C ILE A 107 1.29 1.20 -8.66
N ALA A 108 0.42 0.80 -7.72
CA ALA A 108 0.65 0.78 -6.28
C ALA A 108 0.21 -0.57 -5.72
N HIS A 109 0.62 -0.93 -4.51
CA HIS A 109 0.12 -2.15 -3.89
C HIS A 109 -0.91 -1.87 -2.78
N ILE A 110 -1.68 -2.87 -2.41
CA ILE A 110 -2.75 -2.76 -1.42
C ILE A 110 -2.67 -3.79 -0.28
N ASP A 111 -1.76 -4.75 -0.39
CA ASP A 111 -1.39 -5.61 0.74
C ASP A 111 -0.48 -4.85 1.72
N CYS A 112 -0.47 -5.26 2.98
CA CYS A 112 0.32 -4.64 4.04
C CYS A 112 0.89 -5.70 4.98
N PRO A 113 2.01 -5.44 5.67
CA PRO A 113 2.51 -6.33 6.71
C PRO A 113 1.48 -6.55 7.82
N ARG A 114 1.22 -7.81 8.16
CA ARG A 114 0.15 -8.21 9.08
C ARG A 114 0.41 -9.58 9.70
N LEU A 115 -0.59 -10.10 10.41
CA LEU A 115 -0.62 -11.48 10.87
C LEU A 115 -1.77 -12.23 10.19
N ASP A 116 -1.47 -13.38 9.58
CA ASP A 116 -2.49 -14.28 9.04
C ASP A 116 -2.76 -15.42 10.01
N LEU A 117 -3.99 -15.92 10.09
CA LEU A 117 -4.24 -17.14 10.84
C LEU A 117 -3.65 -18.36 10.12
N ARG A 118 -3.08 -19.28 10.90
CA ARG A 118 -2.63 -20.59 10.38
C ARG A 118 -3.84 -21.44 9.93
N PRO A 119 -3.64 -22.45 9.08
CA PRO A 119 -4.76 -23.29 8.58
C PRO A 119 -5.55 -24.01 9.68
N ASN A 120 -4.93 -24.32 10.82
CA ASN A 120 -5.58 -24.86 12.02
C ASN A 120 -5.21 -23.95 13.20
N PRO A 121 -5.89 -22.79 13.35
CA PRO A 121 -5.41 -21.73 14.23
C PRO A 121 -5.90 -21.90 15.67
N LEU A 122 -7.10 -22.46 15.88
CA LEU A 122 -7.81 -22.44 17.14
C LEU A 122 -7.30 -23.50 18.11
N TYR A 123 -6.93 -23.09 19.30
CA TYR A 123 -6.57 -24.00 20.40
C TYR A 123 -6.94 -23.43 21.76
N GLU A 124 -7.05 -24.28 22.74
CA GLU A 124 -7.23 -23.96 24.15
C GLU A 124 -6.00 -24.39 24.96
N SER A 125 -5.59 -23.58 25.92
CA SER A 125 -4.64 -23.92 26.96
C SER A 125 -4.97 -23.19 28.24
N ASP A 126 -5.01 -23.92 29.36
CA ASP A 126 -5.19 -23.40 30.71
C ASP A 126 -6.39 -22.43 30.84
N HIS A 127 -7.55 -22.85 30.32
CA HIS A 127 -8.81 -22.09 30.30
C HIS A 127 -8.76 -20.78 29.50
N MET A 128 -7.90 -20.69 28.51
CA MET A 128 -7.88 -19.60 27.55
C MET A 128 -7.85 -20.15 26.13
N SER A 129 -8.61 -19.52 25.22
CA SER A 129 -8.60 -19.84 23.79
C SER A 129 -7.81 -18.81 22.99
N TYR A 130 -7.10 -19.32 21.98
CA TYR A 130 -6.19 -18.54 21.16
C TYR A 130 -6.31 -18.89 19.69
N PHE A 131 -5.94 -17.92 18.82
CA PHE A 131 -5.58 -18.17 17.45
C PHE A 131 -4.06 -18.16 17.25
N ARG A 132 -3.52 -19.20 16.61
CA ARG A 132 -2.14 -19.22 16.11
C ARG A 132 -2.03 -18.44 14.83
N THR A 133 -0.99 -17.60 14.74
CA THR A 133 -0.74 -16.77 13.57
C THR A 133 0.53 -17.14 12.84
N HIS A 134 0.65 -16.62 11.63
CA HIS A 134 1.87 -16.51 10.85
C HIS A 134 2.01 -15.06 10.39
N TYR A 135 3.15 -14.43 10.61
CA TYR A 135 3.35 -13.07 10.10
C TYR A 135 3.51 -13.05 8.58
N TYR A 136 2.99 -12.00 7.98
CA TYR A 136 3.03 -11.69 6.55
C TYR A 136 3.87 -10.44 6.34
N GLY A 137 4.85 -10.48 5.40
CA GLY A 137 5.76 -9.36 5.15
C GLY A 137 6.78 -9.11 6.26
N GLY A 138 7.36 -7.93 6.23
CA GLY A 138 8.47 -7.53 7.09
C GLY A 138 8.03 -6.90 8.43
N VAL A 139 7.54 -7.67 9.40
CA VAL A 139 7.08 -7.15 10.70
C VAL A 139 8.18 -7.12 11.77
N ARG A 140 8.17 -6.09 12.61
CA ARG A 140 8.88 -6.09 13.89
C ARG A 140 7.95 -6.64 14.98
N LYS A 141 8.05 -7.92 15.28
CA LYS A 141 7.10 -8.71 16.08
C LYS A 141 6.72 -8.06 17.42
N TYR A 142 7.68 -7.42 18.11
CA TYR A 142 7.43 -6.76 19.40
C TYR A 142 6.42 -5.61 19.33
N GLN A 143 6.23 -4.99 18.16
CA GLN A 143 5.27 -3.89 17.99
C GLN A 143 3.81 -4.38 17.95
N TRP A 144 3.60 -5.68 17.75
CA TRP A 144 2.26 -6.29 17.61
C TRP A 144 1.69 -6.81 18.93
N ALA A 145 2.51 -6.91 19.99
CA ALA A 145 2.04 -7.27 21.32
C ALA A 145 1.41 -6.07 22.03
N THR A 146 0.43 -6.34 22.90
CA THR A 146 -0.24 -5.39 23.81
C THR A 146 -0.99 -4.24 23.13
N ILE A 147 -1.33 -4.39 21.87
CA ILE A 147 -2.19 -3.45 21.15
C ILE A 147 -3.56 -4.09 20.84
N PRO A 148 -4.65 -3.29 20.74
CA PRO A 148 -5.93 -3.77 20.28
C PRO A 148 -5.84 -4.21 18.81
N LEU A 149 -6.33 -5.42 18.52
CA LEU A 149 -6.35 -6.03 17.21
C LEU A 149 -7.79 -6.32 16.77
N ALA A 150 -8.04 -6.24 15.47
CA ALA A 150 -9.25 -6.64 14.78
C ALA A 150 -8.97 -7.88 13.93
N ILE A 151 -10.01 -8.64 13.63
CA ILE A 151 -9.92 -9.85 12.80
C ILE A 151 -10.83 -9.66 11.59
N HIS A 152 -10.25 -9.77 10.39
CA HIS A 152 -10.93 -9.63 9.12
C HIS A 152 -10.75 -10.88 8.28
N GLY A 153 -11.66 -11.16 7.36
CA GLY A 153 -11.43 -12.24 6.42
C GLY A 153 -12.67 -12.80 5.75
N VAL A 154 -12.46 -13.95 5.12
CA VAL A 154 -13.49 -14.70 4.42
C VAL A 154 -13.38 -16.17 4.74
N PHE A 155 -14.53 -16.80 5.00
CA PHE A 155 -14.69 -18.25 5.04
C PHE A 155 -15.38 -18.75 3.77
N THR A 156 -14.87 -19.81 3.18
CA THR A 156 -15.63 -20.58 2.17
C THR A 156 -16.21 -21.81 2.83
N ARG A 157 -17.55 -21.87 2.88
CA ARG A 157 -18.28 -23.00 3.48
C ARG A 157 -18.23 -24.26 2.60
N ALA A 158 -18.65 -25.38 3.18
CA ALA A 158 -18.69 -26.66 2.49
C ALA A 158 -19.64 -26.68 1.26
N ASP A 159 -20.66 -25.84 1.24
CA ASP A 159 -21.58 -25.65 0.11
C ASP A 159 -21.07 -24.71 -0.99
N GLY A 160 -19.86 -24.17 -0.82
CA GLY A 160 -19.25 -23.22 -1.75
C GLY A 160 -19.64 -21.76 -1.53
N SER A 161 -20.53 -21.46 -0.58
CA SER A 161 -20.84 -20.08 -0.22
C SER A 161 -19.70 -19.42 0.56
N SER A 162 -19.53 -18.10 0.41
CA SER A 162 -18.52 -17.33 1.14
C SER A 162 -19.17 -16.40 2.15
N VAL A 163 -18.50 -16.20 3.29
CA VAL A 163 -18.91 -15.27 4.35
C VAL A 163 -17.74 -14.35 4.65
N ASN A 164 -17.89 -13.07 4.33
CA ASN A 164 -16.97 -12.05 4.77
C ASN A 164 -17.31 -11.61 6.20
N PHE A 165 -16.31 -11.25 6.97
CA PHE A 165 -16.49 -10.73 8.32
C PHE A 165 -15.35 -9.77 8.68
N ALA A 166 -15.67 -8.81 9.55
CA ALA A 166 -14.74 -7.97 10.28
C ALA A 166 -15.25 -7.87 11.73
N ILE A 167 -14.37 -8.02 12.69
CA ILE A 167 -14.68 -7.95 14.11
C ILE A 167 -13.59 -7.12 14.80
N GLY A 168 -13.97 -6.11 15.56
CA GLY A 168 -13.06 -5.21 16.26
C GLY A 168 -12.99 -3.80 15.64
N GLU A 169 -13.83 -3.52 14.65
CA GLU A 169 -13.91 -2.24 13.99
C GLU A 169 -14.97 -1.29 14.56
N ASP A 170 -16.11 -1.83 14.99
CA ASP A 170 -17.16 -1.06 15.66
C ASP A 170 -16.84 -0.88 17.14
N GLU A 171 -17.30 0.24 17.73
CA GLU A 171 -17.11 0.54 19.17
C GLU A 171 -17.73 -0.52 20.10
N ASN A 172 -18.73 -1.26 19.61
CA ASN A 172 -19.40 -2.33 20.37
C ASN A 172 -18.79 -3.72 20.10
N ASP A 173 -17.86 -3.84 19.16
CA ASP A 173 -17.17 -5.09 18.91
C ASP A 173 -16.14 -5.39 20.00
N PRO A 174 -15.90 -6.67 20.33
CA PRO A 174 -14.73 -7.04 21.10
C PRO A 174 -13.47 -6.80 20.28
N VAL A 175 -12.39 -6.40 20.92
CA VAL A 175 -11.04 -6.40 20.32
C VAL A 175 -10.23 -7.59 20.83
N PHE A 176 -9.16 -7.90 20.14
CA PHE A 176 -8.26 -9.00 20.46
C PHE A 176 -6.88 -8.46 20.80
N CYS A 177 -6.01 -9.26 21.37
CA CYS A 177 -4.63 -8.85 21.64
C CYS A 177 -3.67 -10.04 21.71
N ILE A 178 -2.41 -9.74 21.50
CA ILE A 178 -1.29 -10.64 21.84
C ILE A 178 -0.73 -10.15 23.17
N THR A 179 -0.71 -11.02 24.18
CA THR A 179 -0.20 -10.68 25.51
C THR A 179 1.33 -10.71 25.54
N ASP A 180 1.93 -9.96 26.46
CA ASP A 180 3.36 -9.98 26.71
C ASP A 180 3.65 -10.08 28.22
N LEU A 181 4.90 -10.39 28.57
CA LEU A 181 5.31 -10.50 29.96
C LEU A 181 5.45 -9.12 30.62
N LEU A 182 5.11 -9.06 31.89
CA LEU A 182 5.46 -7.90 32.72
C LEU A 182 6.98 -7.87 32.98
N PRO A 183 7.57 -6.68 33.25
CA PRO A 183 9.02 -6.56 33.43
C PRO A 183 9.64 -7.50 34.47
N HIS A 184 8.91 -7.83 35.53
CA HIS A 184 9.39 -8.68 36.64
C HIS A 184 9.53 -10.18 36.26
N LEU A 185 8.87 -10.62 35.20
CA LEU A 185 8.95 -11.99 34.65
C LEU A 185 9.74 -12.08 33.35
N GLY A 186 10.11 -10.93 32.77
CA GLY A 186 10.74 -10.85 31.45
C GLY A 186 12.27 -11.02 31.44
N ALA A 187 12.91 -11.48 32.50
CA ALA A 187 14.39 -11.54 32.58
C ALA A 187 15.00 -12.32 31.41
N GLU A 188 14.53 -13.55 31.15
CA GLU A 188 15.00 -14.35 30.02
C GLU A 188 14.71 -13.71 28.68
N GLN A 189 13.52 -13.10 28.50
CA GLN A 189 13.13 -12.42 27.27
C GLN A 189 14.02 -11.21 26.99
N ASN A 190 14.44 -10.48 28.03
CA ASN A 190 15.33 -9.32 27.91
C ASN A 190 16.73 -9.67 27.39
N GLU A 191 17.20 -10.88 27.59
CA GLU A 191 18.51 -11.38 27.09
C GLU A 191 18.42 -11.77 25.59
N ARG A 192 17.27 -11.86 25.01
CA ARG A 192 17.08 -12.17 23.58
C ARG A 192 17.47 -10.96 22.71
N LYS A 193 17.92 -11.22 21.49
CA LYS A 193 18.03 -10.15 20.48
C LYS A 193 16.64 -9.53 20.23
N LEU A 194 16.57 -8.24 19.93
CA LEU A 194 15.30 -7.57 19.66
C LEU A 194 14.44 -8.26 18.60
N SER A 195 15.06 -8.83 17.54
CA SER A 195 14.38 -9.62 16.51
C SER A 195 13.76 -10.93 17.02
N GLU A 196 14.18 -11.39 18.18
CA GLU A 196 13.78 -12.64 18.85
C GLU A 196 13.07 -12.35 20.18
N GLY A 197 12.95 -11.09 20.59
CA GLY A 197 12.29 -10.67 21.82
C GLY A 197 10.89 -11.25 21.95
N ILE A 198 10.13 -11.24 20.84
CA ILE A 198 8.94 -12.05 20.62
C ILE A 198 9.22 -12.97 19.42
N LYS A 199 9.06 -14.27 19.57
CA LYS A 199 9.21 -15.26 18.49
C LYS A 199 7.93 -15.34 17.67
N GLY A 200 8.01 -15.79 16.41
CA GLY A 200 6.84 -15.99 15.57
C GLY A 200 5.80 -16.93 16.19
N GLU A 201 6.25 -17.98 16.88
CA GLU A 201 5.35 -18.92 17.58
C GLU A 201 4.72 -18.35 18.87
N GLU A 202 5.16 -17.18 19.33
CA GLU A 202 4.62 -16.48 20.51
C GLU A 202 3.56 -15.44 20.10
N LEU A 203 3.37 -15.19 18.79
CA LEU A 203 2.32 -14.29 18.24
C LEU A 203 0.94 -14.98 18.26
N ASN A 204 0.45 -15.34 19.45
CA ASN A 204 -0.85 -15.98 19.60
C ASN A 204 -1.88 -14.95 20.06
N VAL A 205 -2.97 -14.85 19.33
CA VAL A 205 -4.05 -13.88 19.60
C VAL A 205 -5.01 -14.48 20.63
N LEU A 206 -5.15 -13.83 21.77
CA LEU A 206 -6.12 -14.20 22.81
C LEU A 206 -7.54 -13.85 22.33
N ILE A 207 -8.45 -14.83 22.37
CA ILE A 207 -9.81 -14.71 21.83
C ILE A 207 -10.94 -15.05 22.80
N GLY A 208 -10.66 -15.66 23.94
CA GLY A 208 -11.70 -15.97 24.93
C GLY A 208 -11.19 -16.73 26.14
N SER A 209 -12.04 -16.77 27.19
CA SER A 209 -11.75 -17.47 28.45
C SER A 209 -13.01 -18.06 29.13
N ASP A 210 -14.21 -17.78 28.62
CA ASP A 210 -15.43 -18.33 29.18
C ASP A 210 -15.70 -19.75 28.66
N THR A 211 -16.10 -20.63 29.56
CA THR A 211 -16.45 -22.03 29.25
C THR A 211 -17.91 -22.17 28.85
N VAL A 212 -18.25 -23.29 28.21
CA VAL A 212 -19.66 -23.74 28.13
C VAL A 212 -20.14 -24.20 29.51
N GLU A 213 -21.44 -24.08 29.78
CA GLU A 213 -22.03 -24.42 31.09
C GLU A 213 -22.14 -25.95 31.36
N GLU A 214 -21.92 -26.79 30.33
CA GLU A 214 -22.06 -28.25 30.43
C GLU A 214 -20.79 -28.88 31.04
N GLU A 215 -20.99 -29.77 31.98
CA GLU A 215 -19.90 -30.59 32.59
C GLU A 215 -19.35 -31.62 31.59
N ASP A 216 -18.10 -32.03 31.79
CA ASP A 216 -17.39 -33.07 31.01
C ASP A 216 -17.11 -32.75 29.51
N VAL A 217 -17.17 -31.50 29.10
CA VAL A 217 -16.78 -31.04 27.77
C VAL A 217 -15.26 -30.81 27.70
N LYS A 218 -14.57 -31.50 26.79
CA LYS A 218 -13.17 -31.19 26.50
C LYS A 218 -13.06 -29.91 25.71
N GLU A 219 -12.01 -29.10 25.99
CA GLU A 219 -11.75 -27.81 25.34
C GLU A 219 -13.00 -26.88 25.39
N ALA A 220 -13.56 -26.73 26.60
CA ALA A 220 -14.82 -26.02 26.84
C ALA A 220 -14.80 -24.53 26.45
N VAL A 221 -13.65 -23.86 26.59
CA VAL A 221 -13.46 -22.45 26.18
C VAL A 221 -13.38 -22.35 24.65
N LYS A 222 -12.64 -23.25 24.02
CA LYS A 222 -12.57 -23.34 22.56
C LYS A 222 -13.95 -23.60 21.96
N LEU A 223 -14.70 -24.53 22.57
CA LEU A 223 -16.06 -24.84 22.13
C LEU A 223 -16.99 -23.64 22.26
N ASN A 224 -16.91 -22.90 23.36
CA ASN A 224 -17.70 -21.66 23.53
C ASN A 224 -17.40 -20.65 22.43
N THR A 225 -16.13 -20.43 22.13
CA THR A 225 -15.72 -19.55 21.00
C THR A 225 -16.30 -20.03 19.67
N LEU A 226 -16.26 -21.35 19.40
CA LEU A 226 -16.84 -21.92 18.18
C LEU A 226 -18.36 -21.77 18.11
N ILE A 227 -19.07 -21.90 19.25
CA ILE A 227 -20.52 -21.69 19.33
C ILE A 227 -20.86 -20.24 18.94
N LEU A 228 -20.15 -19.24 19.50
CA LEU A 228 -20.35 -17.83 19.17
C LEU A 228 -20.14 -17.54 17.68
N LEU A 229 -19.06 -18.08 17.11
CA LEU A 229 -18.75 -17.95 15.69
C LEU A 229 -19.78 -18.69 14.81
N ASN A 230 -20.22 -19.88 15.23
CA ASN A 230 -21.24 -20.63 14.51
C ASN A 230 -22.59 -19.91 14.52
N GLN A 231 -23.02 -19.38 15.66
CA GLN A 231 -24.29 -18.62 15.78
C GLN A 231 -24.30 -17.36 14.89
N LYS A 232 -23.18 -16.67 14.81
CA LYS A 232 -23.09 -15.42 14.04
C LYS A 232 -22.84 -15.65 12.55
N TYR A 233 -21.98 -16.60 12.20
CA TYR A 233 -21.47 -16.79 10.83
C TYR A 233 -21.78 -18.17 10.21
N GLY A 234 -22.32 -19.11 10.99
CA GLY A 234 -22.66 -20.45 10.52
C GLY A 234 -21.44 -21.32 10.16
N ILE A 235 -20.28 -21.04 10.74
CA ILE A 235 -19.02 -21.74 10.47
C ILE A 235 -18.74 -22.81 11.52
N THR A 236 -17.92 -23.78 11.17
CA THR A 236 -17.37 -24.82 12.03
C THR A 236 -15.84 -24.72 12.08
N GLU A 237 -15.20 -25.43 13.03
CA GLU A 237 -13.73 -25.43 13.11
C GLU A 237 -13.06 -25.85 11.79
N ARG A 238 -13.67 -26.77 11.04
CA ARG A 238 -13.15 -27.22 9.75
C ARG A 238 -13.12 -26.11 8.70
N ASP A 239 -13.96 -25.09 8.81
CA ASP A 239 -14.05 -24.02 7.81
C ASP A 239 -12.82 -23.10 7.87
N PHE A 240 -12.07 -23.07 8.98
CA PHE A 240 -10.77 -22.38 9.05
C PHE A 240 -9.77 -22.89 8.01
N THR A 241 -9.83 -24.16 7.62
CA THR A 241 -8.94 -24.72 6.58
C THR A 241 -9.22 -24.17 5.17
N ARG A 242 -10.33 -23.45 5.00
CA ARG A 242 -10.81 -22.85 3.75
C ARG A 242 -11.05 -21.35 3.92
N ALA A 243 -10.33 -20.73 4.82
CA ALA A 243 -10.46 -19.32 5.14
C ALA A 243 -9.18 -18.54 4.77
N GLU A 244 -9.36 -17.27 4.51
CA GLU A 244 -8.30 -16.27 4.54
C GLU A 244 -8.67 -15.31 5.66
N ILE A 245 -7.87 -15.27 6.72
CA ILE A 245 -8.18 -14.48 7.92
C ILE A 245 -6.94 -13.73 8.36
N GLU A 246 -7.09 -12.44 8.46
CA GLU A 246 -6.06 -11.47 8.77
C GLU A 246 -6.34 -10.82 10.12
N VAL A 247 -5.29 -10.63 10.90
CA VAL A 247 -5.30 -9.91 12.17
C VAL A 247 -4.56 -8.61 11.96
N VAL A 248 -5.28 -7.51 12.15
CA VAL A 248 -4.82 -6.15 11.88
C VAL A 248 -5.05 -5.23 13.09
N PRO A 249 -4.37 -4.08 13.20
CA PRO A 249 -4.65 -3.13 14.27
C PRO A 249 -6.10 -2.61 14.23
N ALA A 250 -6.78 -2.60 15.37
CA ALA A 250 -8.14 -2.09 15.50
C ALA A 250 -8.22 -0.55 15.45
N ALA A 251 -7.09 0.14 15.50
CA ALA A 251 -7.03 1.60 15.50
C ALA A 251 -7.57 2.21 14.20
N LYS A 252 -8.29 3.32 14.31
CA LYS A 252 -8.72 4.14 13.18
C LYS A 252 -7.63 5.13 12.76
N ALA A 253 -7.66 5.58 11.52
CA ALA A 253 -6.81 6.64 11.01
C ALA A 253 -7.08 7.97 11.75
N ARG A 254 -6.02 8.62 12.22
CA ARG A 254 -6.12 9.85 13.02
C ARG A 254 -5.10 10.88 12.63
N ASP A 255 -5.44 12.14 12.86
CA ASP A 255 -4.47 13.23 12.80
C ASP A 255 -3.41 13.07 13.89
N VAL A 256 -2.16 13.34 13.55
CA VAL A 256 -1.00 13.30 14.44
C VAL A 256 -0.37 14.68 14.55
N GLY A 257 0.10 15.02 15.74
CA GLY A 257 0.68 16.32 16.09
C GLY A 257 -0.35 17.37 16.52
N PHE A 258 0.09 18.37 17.28
CA PHE A 258 -0.78 19.45 17.74
C PHE A 258 -1.35 20.27 16.59
N ASP A 259 -0.61 20.41 15.52
CA ASP A 259 -0.97 21.14 14.29
C ASP A 259 -1.79 20.27 13.30
N ARG A 260 -1.97 18.99 13.58
CA ARG A 260 -2.70 18.02 12.75
C ARG A 260 -2.16 17.93 11.32
N SER A 261 -0.87 18.20 11.12
CA SER A 261 -0.24 18.15 9.79
C SER A 261 0.00 16.74 9.26
N MET A 262 -0.05 15.73 10.13
CA MET A 262 0.23 14.35 9.81
C MET A 262 -1.00 13.45 10.04
N ILE A 263 -0.96 12.23 9.48
CA ILE A 263 -1.93 11.16 9.70
C ILE A 263 -1.19 9.93 10.20
N GLY A 264 -1.70 9.33 11.26
CA GLY A 264 -1.28 8.01 11.73
C GLY A 264 -2.34 6.97 11.43
N ALA A 265 -1.96 5.86 10.84
CA ALA A 265 -2.84 4.73 10.54
C ALA A 265 -2.01 3.45 10.34
N TYR A 266 -2.68 2.31 10.30
CA TYR A 266 -2.13 1.05 9.82
C TYR A 266 -2.23 0.98 8.30
N GLY A 267 -1.14 0.59 7.64
CA GLY A 267 -1.12 0.29 6.21
C GLY A 267 -1.07 1.53 5.31
N HIS A 268 -0.36 2.60 5.72
CA HIS A 268 0.04 3.64 4.78
C HIS A 268 0.87 3.04 3.66
N ASP A 269 1.68 2.06 3.97
CA ASP A 269 2.42 1.22 3.05
C ASP A 269 1.49 0.15 2.43
N ASP A 270 1.04 0.25 1.14
CA ASP A 270 1.26 1.37 0.21
C ASP A 270 -0.09 2.04 -0.18
N ARG A 271 -1.09 1.97 0.70
CA ARG A 271 -2.40 2.60 0.44
C ARG A 271 -2.33 4.12 0.33
N VAL A 272 -1.24 4.72 0.83
CA VAL A 272 -1.00 6.17 0.71
C VAL A 272 -0.72 6.59 -0.73
N ASP A 273 -0.22 5.69 -1.57
CA ASP A 273 -0.06 5.90 -3.00
C ASP A 273 -1.23 5.28 -3.80
N ALA A 274 -1.78 4.14 -3.34
CA ALA A 274 -2.90 3.46 -3.98
C ALA A 274 -4.18 4.31 -4.06
N TYR A 275 -4.58 4.98 -2.97
CA TYR A 275 -5.76 5.84 -2.96
C TYR A 275 -5.63 7.07 -3.87
N PRO A 276 -4.52 7.83 -3.84
CA PRO A 276 -4.26 8.89 -4.80
C PRO A 276 -4.23 8.43 -6.25
N ALA A 277 -3.62 7.27 -6.54
CA ALA A 277 -3.58 6.70 -7.89
C ALA A 277 -4.98 6.38 -8.41
N LEU A 278 -5.81 5.74 -7.58
CA LEU A 278 -7.19 5.42 -7.91
C LEU A 278 -8.02 6.69 -8.17
N LEU A 279 -7.89 7.72 -7.34
CA LEU A 279 -8.61 8.98 -7.54
C LEU A 279 -8.15 9.72 -8.78
N ALA A 280 -6.84 9.76 -9.05
CA ALA A 280 -6.31 10.37 -10.27
C ALA A 280 -6.87 9.69 -11.54
N GLU A 281 -6.96 8.36 -11.53
CA GLU A 281 -7.57 7.59 -12.62
C GLU A 281 -9.07 7.89 -12.76
N ILE A 282 -9.82 7.89 -11.64
CA ILE A 282 -11.25 8.18 -11.62
C ILE A 282 -11.57 9.57 -12.19
N GLU A 283 -10.77 10.57 -11.86
CA GLU A 283 -10.95 11.97 -12.24
C GLU A 283 -10.39 12.28 -13.62
N THR A 284 -9.63 11.36 -14.23
CA THR A 284 -9.09 11.51 -15.59
C THR A 284 -10.22 11.62 -16.61
N LYS A 285 -10.11 12.65 -17.47
CA LYS A 285 -11.08 12.95 -18.52
C LYS A 285 -10.36 13.12 -19.85
N ASP A 286 -10.84 12.42 -20.87
CA ASP A 286 -10.37 12.53 -22.26
C ASP A 286 -8.83 12.51 -22.36
N PRO A 287 -8.12 11.54 -21.75
CA PRO A 287 -6.67 11.53 -21.73
C PRO A 287 -6.10 11.35 -23.14
N VAL A 288 -4.92 11.87 -23.37
CA VAL A 288 -4.21 11.71 -24.66
C VAL A 288 -3.83 10.24 -24.88
N HIS A 289 -3.17 9.64 -23.91
CA HIS A 289 -2.87 8.22 -23.89
C HIS A 289 -3.87 7.47 -23.02
N THR A 290 -4.12 6.20 -23.30
CA THR A 290 -4.89 5.37 -22.38
C THR A 290 -4.17 5.29 -21.04
N THR A 291 -4.88 5.65 -19.96
CA THR A 291 -4.36 5.55 -18.59
C THR A 291 -4.76 4.23 -17.97
N ILE A 292 -3.90 3.70 -17.11
CA ILE A 292 -4.14 2.45 -16.38
C ILE A 292 -3.69 2.63 -14.93
N CYS A 293 -4.61 2.50 -13.99
CA CYS A 293 -4.32 2.37 -12.58
C CYS A 293 -4.35 0.89 -12.18
N VAL A 294 -3.31 0.43 -11.52
CA VAL A 294 -3.20 -0.94 -10.99
C VAL A 294 -3.00 -0.86 -9.49
N LEU A 295 -3.88 -1.53 -8.75
CA LEU A 295 -3.71 -1.77 -7.32
C LEU A 295 -3.42 -3.25 -7.17
N THR A 296 -2.14 -3.60 -6.96
CA THR A 296 -1.66 -4.97 -6.93
C THR A 296 -1.60 -5.54 -5.52
N ASP A 297 -1.48 -6.85 -5.41
CA ASP A 297 -1.36 -7.60 -4.16
C ASP A 297 0.04 -8.22 -4.06
N LYS A 298 0.44 -8.67 -2.86
CA LYS A 298 1.63 -9.48 -2.59
C LYS A 298 2.99 -8.79 -2.78
N GLU A 299 3.04 -7.46 -2.83
CA GLU A 299 4.32 -6.75 -2.89
C GLU A 299 5.19 -7.16 -1.69
N GLU A 300 4.62 -7.14 -0.51
CA GLU A 300 5.26 -7.37 0.79
C GLU A 300 5.88 -8.77 0.97
N ILE A 301 5.51 -9.70 0.11
CA ILE A 301 6.04 -11.07 0.10
C ILE A 301 6.72 -11.44 -1.22
N GLY A 302 7.10 -10.44 -2.03
CA GLY A 302 7.89 -10.60 -3.24
C GLY A 302 7.11 -10.68 -4.55
N SER A 303 5.83 -10.29 -4.57
CA SER A 303 4.97 -10.19 -5.77
C SER A 303 4.71 -11.52 -6.51
N ASP A 304 4.96 -12.67 -5.88
CA ASP A 304 4.65 -13.98 -6.45
C ASP A 304 3.15 -14.31 -6.40
N GLY A 305 2.69 -15.17 -7.33
CA GLY A 305 1.31 -15.62 -7.40
C GLY A 305 0.43 -14.79 -8.35
N VAL A 306 -0.83 -15.22 -8.53
CA VAL A 306 -1.71 -14.74 -9.61
C VAL A 306 -2.20 -13.30 -9.43
N THR A 307 -2.08 -12.73 -8.25
CA THR A 307 -2.48 -11.36 -7.91
C THR A 307 -1.30 -10.39 -7.75
N GLY A 308 -0.07 -10.92 -7.67
CA GLY A 308 1.16 -10.13 -7.59
C GLY A 308 1.69 -9.71 -8.97
N MET A 309 2.56 -8.71 -8.99
CA MET A 309 3.10 -8.13 -10.24
C MET A 309 4.05 -9.03 -11.04
N GLN A 310 4.49 -10.17 -10.50
CA GLN A 310 5.18 -11.18 -11.30
C GLN A 310 4.24 -11.91 -12.27
N SER A 311 2.93 -11.91 -12.00
CA SER A 311 1.89 -12.44 -12.86
C SER A 311 1.70 -11.59 -14.13
N MET A 312 1.02 -12.16 -15.11
CA MET A 312 0.79 -11.54 -16.42
C MET A 312 -0.56 -10.78 -16.51
N TYR A 313 -1.38 -10.72 -15.44
CA TYR A 313 -2.75 -10.22 -15.55
C TYR A 313 -2.85 -8.78 -16.09
N VAL A 314 -1.98 -7.88 -15.64
CA VAL A 314 -1.92 -6.50 -16.16
C VAL A 314 -1.51 -6.48 -17.63
N PHE A 315 -0.47 -7.24 -17.96
CA PHE A 315 0.08 -7.29 -19.32
C PHE A 315 -0.89 -7.98 -20.29
N HIS A 316 -1.61 -9.02 -19.85
CA HIS A 316 -2.68 -9.63 -20.63
C HIS A 316 -3.84 -8.65 -20.87
N PHE A 317 -4.19 -7.82 -19.88
CA PHE A 317 -5.19 -6.76 -20.06
C PHE A 317 -4.75 -5.79 -21.19
N MET A 318 -3.52 -5.28 -21.13
CA MET A 318 -2.96 -4.40 -22.17
C MET A 318 -2.94 -5.06 -23.54
N GLN A 319 -2.50 -6.32 -23.62
CA GLN A 319 -2.50 -7.11 -24.86
C GLN A 319 -3.90 -7.30 -25.42
N LEU A 320 -4.88 -7.60 -24.58
CA LEU A 320 -6.27 -7.78 -25.02
C LEU A 320 -6.87 -6.50 -25.57
N LEU A 321 -6.55 -5.33 -25.00
CA LEU A 321 -6.92 -4.03 -25.57
C LEU A 321 -6.32 -3.84 -26.96
N CYS A 322 -5.01 -4.07 -27.13
CA CYS A 322 -4.32 -3.94 -28.40
C CYS A 322 -4.89 -4.91 -29.46
N HIS A 323 -5.02 -6.19 -29.10
CA HIS A 323 -5.51 -7.22 -30.04
C HIS A 323 -6.96 -6.99 -30.49
N ALA A 324 -7.83 -6.53 -29.58
CA ALA A 324 -9.22 -6.19 -29.93
C ALA A 324 -9.26 -5.04 -30.95
N ALA A 325 -8.36 -4.08 -30.85
CA ALA A 325 -8.24 -2.93 -31.76
C ALA A 325 -7.38 -3.20 -33.00
N GLY A 326 -6.80 -4.41 -33.13
CA GLY A 326 -5.90 -4.74 -34.25
C GLY A 326 -4.58 -3.98 -34.23
N GLN A 327 -4.07 -3.65 -33.02
CA GLN A 327 -2.84 -2.88 -32.79
C GLN A 327 -1.72 -3.77 -32.22
N ASP A 328 -0.47 -3.35 -32.39
CA ASP A 328 0.74 -4.07 -31.98
C ASP A 328 1.01 -3.85 -30.47
N ASP A 329 0.93 -4.92 -29.69
CA ASP A 329 1.17 -4.88 -28.25
C ASP A 329 2.66 -4.70 -27.87
N ILE A 330 3.60 -5.12 -28.72
CA ILE A 330 5.04 -4.93 -28.50
C ILE A 330 5.37 -3.43 -28.61
N LEU A 331 4.84 -2.75 -29.63
CA LEU A 331 5.00 -1.30 -29.77
C LEU A 331 4.34 -0.56 -28.61
N ALA A 332 3.13 -0.98 -28.21
CA ALA A 332 2.41 -0.42 -27.08
C ALA A 332 3.25 -0.49 -25.79
N PHE A 333 3.81 -1.64 -25.45
CA PHE A 333 4.65 -1.81 -24.25
C PHE A 333 5.90 -0.94 -24.31
N ARG A 334 6.63 -0.96 -25.45
CA ARG A 334 7.85 -0.19 -25.64
C ARG A 334 7.65 1.33 -25.48
N ASN A 335 6.50 1.84 -25.89
CA ASN A 335 6.16 3.26 -25.85
C ASN A 335 5.47 3.66 -24.53
N SER A 336 5.13 2.69 -23.68
CA SER A 336 4.48 2.93 -22.39
C SER A 336 5.45 3.50 -21.34
N VAL A 337 4.86 4.28 -20.42
CA VAL A 337 5.54 4.82 -19.25
C VAL A 337 4.75 4.44 -18.01
N CYS A 338 5.44 4.00 -16.97
CA CYS A 338 4.89 3.60 -15.70
C CYS A 338 5.49 4.43 -14.56
N LEU A 339 4.65 4.91 -13.67
CA LEU A 339 5.02 5.32 -12.32
C LEU A 339 4.76 4.13 -11.40
N SER A 340 5.83 3.57 -10.85
CA SER A 340 5.78 2.53 -9.82
C SER A 340 5.72 3.22 -8.47
N ALA A 341 4.51 3.31 -7.92
CA ALA A 341 4.29 3.95 -6.65
C ALA A 341 4.54 2.95 -5.52
N ASP A 342 5.36 3.36 -4.58
CA ASP A 342 5.69 2.62 -3.36
C ASP A 342 6.34 3.59 -2.37
N VAL A 343 6.00 3.46 -1.11
CA VAL A 343 6.47 4.36 -0.05
C VAL A 343 7.98 4.31 0.15
N THR A 344 8.48 5.30 0.87
CA THR A 344 9.88 5.31 1.35
C THR A 344 9.98 5.69 2.80
N ALA A 345 11.10 5.35 3.44
CA ALA A 345 11.37 5.73 4.81
C ALA A 345 11.68 7.23 4.92
N ALA A 346 10.80 8.00 5.58
CA ALA A 346 11.07 9.39 5.93
C ALA A 346 12.22 9.48 6.94
N TYR A 347 13.10 10.47 6.76
CA TYR A 347 14.17 10.76 7.73
C TYR A 347 13.59 11.02 9.12
N ASP A 348 13.97 10.21 10.09
CA ASP A 348 13.59 10.36 11.48
C ASP A 348 14.81 10.83 12.31
N PRO A 349 14.78 12.05 12.89
CA PRO A 349 15.87 12.54 13.73
C PRO A 349 16.18 11.65 14.94
N SER A 350 15.19 10.90 15.46
CA SER A 350 15.38 9.97 16.58
C SER A 350 16.25 8.77 16.19
N TRP A 351 16.31 8.45 14.92
CA TRP A 351 17.05 7.33 14.34
C TRP A 351 18.06 7.78 13.28
N ALA A 352 18.61 8.98 13.43
CA ALA A 352 19.50 9.63 12.45
C ALA A 352 20.64 8.74 11.95
N SER A 353 21.12 7.80 12.78
CA SER A 353 22.20 6.88 12.40
C SER A 353 21.81 5.84 11.33
N ALA A 354 20.52 5.63 11.07
CA ALA A 354 20.04 4.71 10.03
C ALA A 354 19.98 5.37 8.64
N PHE A 355 20.07 6.70 8.57
CA PHE A 355 19.88 7.48 7.34
C PHE A 355 21.16 8.15 6.86
N GLU A 356 21.20 8.48 5.56
CA GLU A 356 22.12 9.42 4.97
C GLU A 356 21.33 10.74 4.71
N LYS A 357 21.74 11.82 5.35
CA LYS A 357 20.96 13.07 5.39
C LYS A 357 20.80 13.78 4.05
N GLN A 358 21.82 13.72 3.20
CA GLN A 358 21.83 14.46 1.95
C GLN A 358 20.90 13.84 0.91
N ASN A 359 20.78 12.50 0.92
CA ASN A 359 19.98 11.75 -0.01
C ASN A 359 18.74 11.10 0.64
N GLY A 360 18.49 11.34 1.92
CA GLY A 360 17.28 10.91 2.60
C GLY A 360 16.06 11.73 2.21
N THR A 361 14.89 11.12 2.32
CA THR A 361 13.58 11.77 2.07
C THR A 361 13.01 12.36 3.35
N TYR A 362 12.26 13.43 3.24
CA TYR A 362 11.76 14.20 4.38
C TYR A 362 10.26 14.41 4.26
N ALA A 363 9.53 14.20 5.35
CA ALA A 363 8.12 14.52 5.44
C ALA A 363 7.84 16.02 5.17
N GLY A 364 6.80 16.34 4.42
CA GLY A 364 6.38 17.68 4.07
C GLY A 364 7.05 18.28 2.83
N ARG A 365 7.93 17.53 2.15
CA ARG A 365 8.62 17.99 0.93
C ARG A 365 8.00 17.49 -0.38
N GLY A 366 6.85 16.86 -0.31
CA GLY A 366 6.16 16.29 -1.45
C GLY A 366 6.58 14.85 -1.74
N ILE A 367 6.17 14.36 -2.91
CA ILE A 367 6.46 12.99 -3.33
C ILE A 367 7.95 12.77 -3.52
N ALA A 368 8.44 11.60 -3.12
CA ALA A 368 9.84 11.23 -3.30
C ALA A 368 10.02 10.44 -4.60
N ILE A 369 11.04 10.79 -5.38
CA ILE A 369 11.42 10.12 -6.64
C ILE A 369 12.69 9.33 -6.40
N PHE A 370 12.70 8.08 -6.84
CA PHE A 370 13.84 7.18 -6.77
C PHE A 370 14.33 6.84 -8.18
N LYS A 371 15.55 7.26 -8.49
CA LYS A 371 16.19 6.85 -9.75
C LYS A 371 16.44 5.34 -9.79
N TYR A 372 16.65 4.77 -8.60
CA TYR A 372 16.85 3.35 -8.38
C TYR A 372 16.40 2.98 -6.96
N THR A 373 15.93 1.76 -6.84
CA THR A 373 15.66 1.04 -5.60
C THR A 373 16.65 -0.14 -5.49
N GLY A 374 16.30 -1.18 -4.78
CA GLY A 374 17.17 -2.35 -4.60
C GLY A 374 18.09 -2.23 -3.41
N SER A 375 18.99 -3.18 -3.24
CA SER A 375 19.86 -3.27 -2.08
C SER A 375 21.36 -3.29 -2.46
N ARG A 376 22.22 -2.81 -1.57
CA ARG A 376 23.69 -2.77 -1.75
C ARG A 376 24.08 -2.15 -3.10
N GLY A 377 24.67 -2.91 -4.03
CA GLY A 377 25.06 -2.46 -5.36
C GLY A 377 23.90 -2.35 -6.36
N LYS A 378 22.74 -1.80 -5.96
CA LYS A 378 21.51 -1.65 -6.75
C LYS A 378 20.93 -2.98 -7.25
N SER A 379 21.12 -4.06 -6.50
CA SER A 379 20.56 -5.36 -6.88
C SER A 379 19.03 -5.31 -6.86
N SER A 380 18.42 -5.83 -7.94
CA SER A 380 16.96 -5.82 -8.15
C SER A 380 16.33 -4.45 -8.41
N ALA A 381 17.11 -3.43 -8.76
CA ALA A 381 16.61 -2.14 -9.18
C ALA A 381 16.28 -2.09 -10.67
N SER A 382 15.31 -1.25 -11.07
CA SER A 382 15.06 -0.91 -12.48
C SER A 382 16.04 0.15 -13.02
N ASP A 383 16.61 1.00 -12.15
CA ASP A 383 17.58 2.06 -12.42
C ASP A 383 17.16 2.97 -13.60
N ALA A 384 16.19 3.83 -13.36
CA ALA A 384 15.60 4.73 -14.35
C ALA A 384 16.67 5.63 -15.01
N ASN A 385 16.57 5.81 -16.33
CA ASN A 385 17.49 6.66 -17.08
C ASN A 385 17.24 8.15 -16.82
N ALA A 386 18.24 8.99 -17.11
CA ALA A 386 18.21 10.42 -16.83
C ALA A 386 17.12 11.15 -17.63
N GLU A 387 16.82 10.69 -18.83
CA GLU A 387 15.81 11.28 -19.72
C GLU A 387 14.42 11.13 -19.10
N LEU A 388 14.05 9.94 -18.65
CA LEU A 388 12.76 9.68 -18.01
C LEU A 388 12.62 10.50 -16.71
N VAL A 389 13.65 10.50 -15.87
CA VAL A 389 13.66 11.33 -14.65
C VAL A 389 13.48 12.80 -14.99
N GLY A 390 14.18 13.29 -16.01
CA GLY A 390 14.09 14.66 -16.50
C GLY A 390 12.71 15.01 -17.05
N ASP A 391 12.07 14.12 -17.79
CA ASP A 391 10.72 14.32 -18.34
C ASP A 391 9.69 14.43 -17.21
N ILE A 392 9.70 13.49 -16.27
CA ILE A 392 8.78 13.48 -15.14
C ILE A 392 9.00 14.71 -14.23
N THR A 393 10.23 15.04 -13.88
CA THR A 393 10.50 16.19 -13.00
C THR A 393 10.11 17.53 -13.66
N ARG A 394 10.35 17.68 -14.97
CA ARG A 394 9.88 18.87 -15.73
C ARG A 394 8.35 18.98 -15.74
N MET A 395 7.66 17.84 -15.90
CA MET A 395 6.20 17.78 -15.83
C MET A 395 5.71 18.24 -14.44
N LEU A 396 6.32 17.75 -13.36
CA LEU A 396 5.96 18.12 -11.99
C LEU A 396 6.21 19.61 -11.72
N ASP A 397 7.37 20.14 -12.13
CA ASP A 397 7.71 21.56 -11.97
C ASP A 397 6.76 22.47 -12.76
N ALA A 398 6.43 22.13 -14.00
CA ALA A 398 5.48 22.87 -14.84
C ALA A 398 4.08 22.95 -14.22
N ASN A 399 3.71 21.98 -13.38
CA ASN A 399 2.41 21.91 -12.69
C ASN A 399 2.47 22.31 -11.21
N ASN A 400 3.59 22.86 -10.74
CA ASN A 400 3.82 23.24 -9.34
C ASN A 400 3.55 22.08 -8.35
N VAL A 401 3.94 20.86 -8.71
CA VAL A 401 3.91 19.73 -7.79
C VAL A 401 5.22 19.71 -7.00
N ALA A 402 5.13 19.63 -5.69
CA ALA A 402 6.32 19.50 -4.86
C ALA A 402 6.83 18.06 -4.90
N TRP A 403 8.11 17.92 -5.15
CA TRP A 403 8.81 16.64 -5.22
C TRP A 403 10.21 16.75 -4.62
N GLN A 404 10.76 15.61 -4.24
CA GLN A 404 12.13 15.47 -3.76
C GLN A 404 12.74 14.21 -4.37
N ILE A 405 14.08 14.13 -4.36
CA ILE A 405 14.80 12.93 -4.75
C ILE A 405 15.40 12.29 -3.51
N GLY A 406 15.48 10.97 -3.45
CA GLY A 406 16.05 10.34 -2.29
C GLY A 406 16.40 8.87 -2.47
N GLU A 407 16.96 8.32 -1.41
CA GLU A 407 17.32 6.91 -1.24
C GLU A 407 16.80 6.41 0.11
N MET A 408 16.48 5.12 0.19
CA MET A 408 16.00 4.51 1.43
C MET A 408 17.18 4.11 2.34
N GLY A 409 17.51 4.95 3.34
CA GLY A 409 18.51 4.66 4.36
C GLY A 409 19.96 4.77 3.87
N ARG A 410 20.87 4.06 4.53
CA ARG A 410 22.29 3.98 4.17
C ARG A 410 22.53 2.84 3.18
N LEU A 411 23.53 2.98 2.30
CA LEU A 411 23.86 2.04 1.23
C LEU A 411 23.94 0.57 1.66
N ASP A 412 24.62 0.28 2.79
CA ASP A 412 24.80 -1.09 3.26
C ASP A 412 23.71 -1.57 4.25
N LEU A 413 22.81 -0.67 4.68
CA LEU A 413 21.77 -0.96 5.67
C LEU A 413 20.36 -0.83 5.09
N GLY A 414 20.18 0.02 4.12
CA GLY A 414 18.91 0.33 3.50
C GLY A 414 18.70 -0.38 2.16
N GLY A 415 17.58 -0.06 1.55
CA GLY A 415 17.20 -0.55 0.23
C GLY A 415 16.22 -1.73 0.28
N GLY A 416 15.38 -1.79 -0.72
CA GLY A 416 14.41 -2.85 -0.99
C GLY A 416 14.13 -2.91 -2.48
N GLY A 417 13.60 -4.03 -2.96
CA GLY A 417 13.06 -4.12 -4.32
C GLY A 417 11.62 -3.61 -4.32
N THR A 418 11.18 -3.11 -5.47
CA THR A 418 9.80 -2.69 -5.72
C THR A 418 9.22 -3.48 -6.89
N ILE A 419 7.95 -3.28 -7.16
CA ILE A 419 7.27 -3.85 -8.33
C ILE A 419 7.84 -3.35 -9.66
N ALA A 420 8.55 -2.22 -9.69
CA ALA A 420 9.11 -1.59 -10.90
C ALA A 420 9.90 -2.54 -11.79
N LYS A 421 10.73 -3.41 -11.19
CA LYS A 421 11.53 -4.37 -11.96
C LYS A 421 10.70 -5.33 -12.80
N TYR A 422 9.51 -5.71 -12.36
CA TYR A 422 8.64 -6.63 -13.08
C TYR A 422 7.99 -5.97 -14.28
N VAL A 423 7.68 -4.68 -14.18
CA VAL A 423 7.18 -3.84 -15.26
C VAL A 423 8.30 -3.55 -16.27
N ALA A 424 9.49 -3.13 -15.79
CA ALA A 424 10.65 -2.87 -16.62
C ALA A 424 11.08 -4.10 -17.44
N ASN A 425 10.99 -5.30 -16.87
CA ASN A 425 11.28 -6.55 -17.55
C ASN A 425 10.32 -6.88 -18.72
N ARG A 426 9.22 -6.13 -18.86
CA ARG A 426 8.29 -6.21 -20.01
C ARG A 426 8.59 -5.16 -21.09
N GLY A 427 9.66 -4.40 -20.93
CA GLY A 427 10.09 -3.38 -21.90
C GLY A 427 9.40 -2.03 -21.72
N ILE A 428 8.70 -1.80 -20.61
CA ILE A 428 8.03 -0.54 -20.26
C ILE A 428 9.02 0.34 -19.49
N LYS A 429 9.06 1.64 -19.79
CA LYS A 429 9.84 2.62 -19.03
C LYS A 429 9.21 2.82 -17.66
N VAL A 430 9.99 2.71 -16.59
CA VAL A 430 9.47 2.78 -15.20
C VAL A 430 10.29 3.76 -14.38
N LEU A 431 9.59 4.56 -13.58
CA LEU A 431 10.18 5.39 -12.54
C LEU A 431 9.52 5.05 -11.20
N ASP A 432 10.34 4.75 -10.19
CA ASP A 432 9.89 4.57 -8.81
C ASP A 432 9.66 5.93 -8.13
N LEU A 433 8.57 6.05 -7.40
CA LEU A 433 8.25 7.22 -6.57
C LEU A 433 7.23 6.85 -5.50
N GLY A 434 7.14 7.64 -4.43
CA GLY A 434 6.13 7.41 -3.40
C GLY A 434 6.21 8.38 -2.23
N VAL A 435 5.30 8.21 -1.28
CA VAL A 435 5.18 9.07 -0.10
C VAL A 435 6.20 8.68 0.97
N PRO A 436 6.91 9.66 1.59
CA PRO A 436 7.75 9.38 2.76
C PRO A 436 6.93 9.01 3.99
N VAL A 437 7.25 7.86 4.61
CA VAL A 437 6.54 7.28 5.77
C VAL A 437 7.48 7.17 6.96
N LEU A 438 7.01 7.58 8.15
CA LEU A 438 7.66 7.29 9.42
C LEU A 438 7.10 6.00 10.02
N SER A 439 7.95 5.21 10.66
CA SER A 439 7.57 3.93 11.29
C SER A 439 6.94 2.93 10.30
N MET A 440 7.43 2.89 9.05
CA MET A 440 7.01 1.95 8.01
C MET A 440 6.96 0.51 8.55
N HIS A 441 5.99 -0.30 8.10
CA HIS A 441 5.70 -1.67 8.55
C HIS A 441 5.28 -1.82 10.01
N SER A 442 5.02 -0.71 10.72
CA SER A 442 4.50 -0.79 12.10
C SER A 442 2.97 -0.86 12.13
N PRO A 443 2.37 -1.27 13.25
CA PRO A 443 0.92 -1.19 13.43
C PRO A 443 0.34 0.24 13.37
N PHE A 444 1.20 1.27 13.41
CA PHE A 444 0.81 2.67 13.36
C PHE A 444 1.91 3.48 12.65
N GLU A 445 1.78 3.63 11.37
CA GLU A 445 2.65 4.39 10.49
C GLU A 445 2.21 5.85 10.45
N VAL A 446 3.11 6.77 10.07
CA VAL A 446 2.78 8.21 10.04
C VAL A 446 3.27 8.85 8.74
N ILE A 447 2.37 9.60 8.09
CA ILE A 447 2.65 10.36 6.87
C ILE A 447 2.30 11.84 7.04
N HIS A 448 2.86 12.69 6.19
CA HIS A 448 2.49 14.10 6.13
C HIS A 448 1.36 14.34 5.10
N LYS A 449 0.32 15.11 5.48
CA LYS A 449 -0.85 15.36 4.62
C LYS A 449 -0.50 16.01 3.28
N THR A 450 0.50 16.90 3.26
CA THR A 450 0.90 17.53 2.00
C THR A 450 1.57 16.55 1.04
N ASP A 451 2.30 15.56 1.55
CA ASP A 451 2.95 14.57 0.70
C ASP A 451 1.92 13.64 0.05
N LEU A 452 0.92 13.20 0.81
CA LEU A 452 -0.26 12.48 0.30
C LEU A 452 -0.96 13.28 -0.82
N TYR A 453 -1.18 14.59 -0.62
CA TYR A 453 -1.81 15.43 -1.63
C TYR A 453 -0.90 15.65 -2.84
N MET A 454 0.42 15.72 -2.67
CA MET A 454 1.36 15.81 -3.78
C MET A 454 1.44 14.50 -4.58
N ALA A 455 1.27 13.33 -3.95
CA ALA A 455 1.12 12.06 -4.67
C ALA A 455 -0.10 12.09 -5.60
N TYR A 456 -1.27 12.49 -5.08
CA TYR A 456 -2.47 12.68 -5.92
C TYR A 456 -2.23 13.67 -7.07
N ARG A 457 -1.58 14.81 -6.81
CA ARG A 457 -1.26 15.77 -7.85
C ARG A 457 -0.30 15.20 -8.90
N THR A 458 0.69 14.44 -8.49
CA THR A 458 1.64 13.75 -9.36
C THR A 458 0.91 12.81 -10.33
N PHE A 459 0.10 11.92 -9.79
CA PHE A 459 -0.63 10.95 -10.61
C PHE A 459 -1.65 11.63 -11.53
N SER A 460 -2.35 12.67 -11.05
CA SER A 460 -3.30 13.43 -11.86
C SER A 460 -2.64 14.11 -13.06
N VAL A 461 -1.49 14.79 -12.88
CA VAL A 461 -0.81 15.44 -14.00
C VAL A 461 -0.17 14.43 -14.95
N PHE A 462 0.30 13.30 -14.45
CA PHE A 462 0.84 12.22 -15.28
C PHE A 462 -0.24 11.59 -16.16
N CYS A 463 -1.40 11.25 -15.60
CA CYS A 463 -2.52 10.68 -16.36
C CYS A 463 -3.05 11.63 -17.44
N GLN A 464 -2.90 12.94 -17.27
CA GLN A 464 -3.34 13.94 -18.23
C GLN A 464 -2.23 14.44 -19.17
N SER A 465 -0.98 13.96 -18.98
CA SER A 465 0.14 14.40 -19.81
C SER A 465 -0.01 13.94 -21.27
N ALA A 466 0.41 14.80 -22.20
CA ALA A 466 0.42 14.50 -23.63
C ALA A 466 1.72 13.84 -24.10
N ASP A 467 2.80 13.97 -23.31
CA ASP A 467 4.17 13.55 -23.63
C ASP A 467 4.67 12.45 -22.70
#